data_65f00d4119355c34bc5e61bae7c7af8b
#
_entry.id   65f00d4119355c34bc5e61bae7c7af8b
#
_cell.length_a   1.000
_cell.length_b   1.000
_cell.length_c   1.000
_cell.angle_alpha   90.00
_cell.angle_beta   90.00
_cell.angle_gamma   90.00
#
_symmetry.space_group_name_H-M   'P 1'
#
loop_
_entity.id
_entity.type
_entity.pdbx_description
1 polymer ?
#
loop_
_entity_poly.entity_id
_entity_poly.type
_entity_poly.pdbx_seq_one_letter_code
_entity_poly.pdbx_strand_id
1 'polypeptide(L)'
;FTTSNNTSIIGGYRVGSSEGDGNWGSYPNHHPDQHVILYLPSNDNIMVNGNDGGIFKTQDIYKDTVEWESLNNGYNTTQLYTVAISKNANSEVLQGGLQDNGSRVTFTDETDAIWNMPFNGDGSHAGIADNEEDFYLTIQRGVMYKMKLDTNATRLAFQRLDPASCDSNKYMWMNPMKMDANDDNVIYWAEGNKLWRNNDLSNILYNSSHQKSDLGWEMFSDTLSPTGRKISVLSSSVSPANILYVGTQAKRIYRVDNANVGDPTLVQLPDIPPIAPQGSYCTDIAINPTNADEILIVFSNYSIYSLFHSMDAGQNWHKVAGNLEQYATGSGNGPSCRTAAIIPLGSDTLYLVGTTVGLFGTSNLDGENTVWEQIGHTTFGATIVEYITYRQSDGLLVIGTFGNGVYQINLTSVGDVLGINTINTPSFEFNIFPNPFTNKANLEFTLTKSSITGVLIYDELGRIVKKMKKIEFKQGSNSIQLDIADLKSGIYFVSLNIEGEVFTKQIIKK
;
A
#
# COMPACT_ATOMS: atom_id res chain seq x y z
N PHE A 1 -36.65 11.07 -15.76
CA PHE A 1 -37.30 11.36 -17.07
C PHE A 1 -38.50 12.23 -16.78
N THR A 2 -38.45 13.51 -17.13
CA THR A 2 -39.60 14.40 -17.07
C THR A 2 -40.39 14.28 -18.38
N THR A 3 -41.71 14.36 -18.31
CA THR A 3 -42.60 14.38 -19.48
C THR A 3 -42.49 15.68 -20.28
N SER A 4 -41.77 16.67 -19.81
CA SER A 4 -41.31 17.87 -20.51
C SER A 4 -39.87 17.63 -20.93
N ASN A 5 -39.45 17.96 -22.13
CA ASN A 5 -38.09 17.79 -22.67
C ASN A 5 -36.98 18.56 -21.87
N ASN A 6 -37.21 18.86 -20.63
CA ASN A 6 -36.26 19.51 -19.74
C ASN A 6 -35.46 18.45 -19.00
N THR A 7 -34.13 18.48 -19.16
CA THR A 7 -33.18 17.65 -18.40
C THR A 7 -32.49 18.50 -17.36
N SER A 8 -32.40 18.01 -16.14
CA SER A 8 -31.61 18.61 -15.05
C SER A 8 -30.41 17.74 -14.71
N ILE A 9 -29.28 18.37 -14.41
CA ILE A 9 -28.10 17.68 -13.91
C ILE A 9 -28.26 17.51 -12.41
N ILE A 10 -28.20 16.27 -11.93
CA ILE A 10 -28.37 15.91 -10.53
C ILE A 10 -27.08 15.38 -9.89
N GLY A 11 -26.01 15.19 -10.66
CA GLY A 11 -24.73 14.66 -10.23
C GLY A 11 -23.71 14.65 -11.37
N GLY A 12 -22.49 14.21 -11.12
CA GLY A 12 -21.45 14.12 -12.12
C GLY A 12 -20.61 15.39 -12.26
N TYR A 13 -20.04 15.61 -13.45
CA TYR A 13 -19.30 16.83 -13.75
C TYR A 13 -20.25 18.02 -14.00
N ARG A 14 -19.83 19.22 -13.61
CA ARG A 14 -20.59 20.43 -13.96
C ARG A 14 -20.57 20.68 -15.46
N VAL A 15 -21.69 21.15 -16.00
CA VAL A 15 -21.77 21.59 -17.41
C VAL A 15 -20.78 22.74 -17.64
N GLY A 16 -19.93 22.59 -18.69
CA GLY A 16 -18.94 23.59 -19.05
C GLY A 16 -17.58 23.42 -18.35
N SER A 17 -17.40 22.40 -17.50
CA SER A 17 -16.06 22.03 -17.03
C SER A 17 -15.28 21.35 -18.15
N SER A 18 -14.02 21.73 -18.34
CA SER A 18 -13.15 21.16 -19.37
C SER A 18 -11.81 20.69 -18.79
N GLU A 19 -11.26 19.64 -19.38
CA GLU A 19 -9.99 19.04 -18.97
C GLU A 19 -8.78 19.98 -19.10
N GLY A 20 -8.90 21.03 -19.90
CA GLY A 20 -7.78 21.88 -20.27
C GLY A 20 -7.54 23.13 -19.41
N ASP A 21 -8.54 23.58 -18.68
CA ASP A 21 -8.49 24.83 -17.90
C ASP A 21 -8.37 24.63 -16.37
N GLY A 22 -8.24 23.37 -15.92
CA GLY A 22 -8.15 23.02 -14.50
C GLY A 22 -9.45 23.25 -13.72
N ASN A 23 -10.54 23.57 -14.40
CA ASN A 23 -11.84 23.87 -13.80
C ASN A 23 -12.78 22.66 -13.81
N TRP A 24 -12.29 21.53 -13.31
CA TRP A 24 -13.06 20.31 -13.10
C TRP A 24 -14.05 20.51 -11.95
N GLY A 25 -15.21 21.07 -12.25
CA GLY A 25 -16.27 21.17 -11.26
C GLY A 25 -17.07 19.88 -11.19
N SER A 26 -17.04 19.18 -10.05
CA SER A 26 -18.05 18.16 -9.75
C SER A 26 -19.32 18.79 -9.19
N TYR A 27 -20.42 18.05 -9.26
CA TYR A 27 -21.65 18.39 -8.57
C TYR A 27 -21.40 18.42 -7.05
N PRO A 28 -21.96 19.37 -6.29
CA PRO A 28 -21.68 19.48 -4.86
C PRO A 28 -21.97 18.19 -4.10
N ASN A 29 -21.02 17.77 -3.26
CA ASN A 29 -21.07 16.54 -2.46
C ASN A 29 -21.42 15.29 -3.27
N HIS A 30 -20.88 15.15 -4.48
CA HIS A 30 -21.15 14.01 -5.32
C HIS A 30 -19.97 13.74 -6.26
N HIS A 31 -19.58 12.47 -6.36
CA HIS A 31 -18.51 12.05 -7.26
C HIS A 31 -19.05 11.88 -8.68
N PRO A 32 -18.27 12.20 -9.74
CA PRO A 32 -18.78 12.15 -11.12
C PRO A 32 -18.99 10.75 -11.69
N ASP A 33 -18.18 9.76 -11.33
CA ASP A 33 -18.13 8.45 -12.01
C ASP A 33 -19.11 7.46 -11.37
N GLN A 34 -20.27 7.32 -12.01
CA GLN A 34 -21.46 6.64 -11.47
C GLN A 34 -21.47 5.16 -11.83
N HIS A 35 -21.76 4.26 -10.86
CA HIS A 35 -21.82 2.81 -11.05
C HIS A 35 -23.22 2.23 -10.82
N VAL A 36 -23.91 2.68 -9.77
CA VAL A 36 -25.21 2.11 -9.41
C VAL A 36 -26.15 3.18 -8.87
N ILE A 37 -27.42 3.05 -9.23
CA ILE A 37 -28.52 3.90 -8.76
C ILE A 37 -29.60 2.97 -8.21
N LEU A 38 -30.06 3.28 -6.99
CA LEU A 38 -31.13 2.55 -6.31
C LEU A 38 -32.17 3.54 -5.75
N TYR A 39 -33.41 3.37 -6.16
CA TYR A 39 -34.56 4.05 -5.54
C TYR A 39 -35.10 3.22 -4.38
N LEU A 40 -35.48 3.87 -3.29
CA LEU A 40 -36.11 3.15 -2.18
C LEU A 40 -37.54 2.73 -2.58
N PRO A 41 -37.89 1.41 -2.45
CA PRO A 41 -39.22 0.94 -2.85
C PRO A 41 -40.37 1.60 -2.07
N SER A 42 -40.11 2.12 -0.89
CA SER A 42 -41.10 2.78 -0.03
C SER A 42 -41.26 4.28 -0.31
N ASN A 43 -40.30 4.88 -1.01
CA ASN A 43 -40.30 6.32 -1.34
C ASN A 43 -39.38 6.59 -2.52
N ASP A 44 -39.94 6.81 -3.70
CA ASP A 44 -39.24 7.05 -4.95
C ASP A 44 -38.55 8.42 -5.06
N ASN A 45 -38.81 9.32 -4.11
CA ASN A 45 -38.04 10.56 -3.98
C ASN A 45 -36.62 10.31 -3.48
N ILE A 46 -36.41 9.23 -2.72
CA ILE A 46 -35.10 8.90 -2.12
C ILE A 46 -34.31 8.02 -3.08
N MET A 47 -33.12 8.50 -3.42
CA MET A 47 -32.19 7.76 -4.25
C MET A 47 -30.87 7.52 -3.51
N VAL A 48 -30.33 6.32 -3.62
CA VAL A 48 -28.97 5.97 -3.19
C VAL A 48 -28.15 5.75 -4.45
N ASN A 49 -26.95 6.28 -4.45
CA ASN A 49 -26.01 6.17 -5.55
C ASN A 49 -24.67 5.62 -5.05
N GLY A 50 -24.10 4.66 -5.78
CA GLY A 50 -22.72 4.19 -5.62
C GLY A 50 -21.87 4.69 -6.79
N ASN A 51 -20.74 5.29 -6.46
CA ASN A 51 -19.78 5.85 -7.40
C ASN A 51 -18.34 5.70 -6.87
N ASP A 52 -17.32 6.15 -7.62
CA ASP A 52 -15.91 6.03 -7.22
C ASP A 52 -15.55 6.82 -5.95
N GLY A 53 -16.39 7.77 -5.55
CA GLY A 53 -16.30 8.47 -4.26
C GLY A 53 -16.98 7.74 -3.10
N GLY A 54 -17.64 6.61 -3.34
CA GLY A 54 -18.35 5.82 -2.33
C GLY A 54 -19.87 5.80 -2.49
N ILE A 55 -20.59 5.87 -1.37
CA ILE A 55 -22.05 5.77 -1.32
C ILE A 55 -22.65 7.12 -0.92
N PHE A 56 -23.62 7.57 -1.69
CA PHE A 56 -24.31 8.85 -1.48
C PHE A 56 -25.82 8.65 -1.52
N LYS A 57 -26.54 9.51 -0.82
CA LYS A 57 -28.00 9.47 -0.74
C LYS A 57 -28.57 10.86 -0.93
N THR A 58 -29.70 10.98 -1.60
CA THR A 58 -30.53 12.18 -1.59
C THR A 58 -31.91 11.87 -1.00
N GLN A 59 -32.46 12.83 -0.29
CA GLN A 59 -33.80 12.71 0.29
C GLN A 59 -34.90 13.07 -0.73
N ASP A 60 -34.56 13.82 -1.79
CA ASP A 60 -35.50 14.23 -2.80
C ASP A 60 -34.79 14.49 -4.15
N ILE A 61 -34.93 13.53 -5.06
CA ILE A 61 -34.36 13.59 -6.40
C ILE A 61 -35.07 14.59 -7.35
N TYR A 62 -36.25 15.05 -6.96
CA TYR A 62 -37.09 15.95 -7.78
C TYR A 62 -36.91 17.43 -7.42
N LYS A 63 -36.04 17.77 -6.47
CA LYS A 63 -35.66 19.16 -6.19
C LYS A 63 -34.98 19.81 -7.40
N ASP A 64 -35.17 21.12 -7.56
CA ASP A 64 -34.45 21.91 -8.57
C ASP A 64 -32.93 21.80 -8.44
N THR A 65 -32.43 21.73 -7.19
CA THR A 65 -31.04 21.40 -6.87
C THR A 65 -31.05 20.21 -5.92
N VAL A 66 -30.52 19.08 -6.38
CA VAL A 66 -30.44 17.85 -5.60
C VAL A 66 -29.31 17.97 -4.59
N GLU A 67 -29.61 17.72 -3.34
CA GLU A 67 -28.63 17.68 -2.25
C GLU A 67 -28.23 16.24 -1.96
N TRP A 68 -26.92 16.00 -1.97
CA TRP A 68 -26.34 14.68 -1.69
C TRP A 68 -25.72 14.64 -0.30
N GLU A 69 -26.02 13.59 0.43
CA GLU A 69 -25.44 13.21 1.72
C GLU A 69 -24.47 12.04 1.50
N SER A 70 -23.22 12.18 1.94
CA SER A 70 -22.25 11.09 1.92
C SER A 70 -22.58 10.08 3.03
N LEU A 71 -22.61 8.80 2.68
CA LEU A 71 -22.79 7.68 3.61
C LEU A 71 -21.47 6.96 3.89
N ASN A 72 -20.33 7.60 3.61
CA ASN A 72 -18.99 6.97 3.70
C ASN A 72 -18.42 6.93 5.13
N ASN A 73 -19.09 7.54 6.11
CA ASN A 73 -18.60 7.54 7.49
C ASN A 73 -18.52 6.10 8.04
N GLY A 74 -17.33 5.66 8.45
CA GLY A 74 -17.06 4.31 8.88
C GLY A 74 -16.98 3.27 7.74
N TYR A 75 -17.05 3.71 6.48
CA TYR A 75 -16.89 2.89 5.29
C TYR A 75 -15.50 3.11 4.70
N ASN A 76 -14.56 2.24 5.06
CA ASN A 76 -13.16 2.42 4.71
C ASN A 76 -12.82 1.60 3.44
N THR A 77 -12.89 2.26 2.28
CA THR A 77 -12.61 1.65 0.96
C THR A 77 -11.63 2.47 0.13
N THR A 78 -10.88 3.35 0.78
CA THR A 78 -9.92 4.24 0.13
C THR A 78 -8.83 3.46 -0.60
N GLN A 79 -8.63 3.78 -1.87
CA GLN A 79 -7.65 3.17 -2.75
C GLN A 79 -6.42 4.07 -2.87
N LEU A 80 -5.40 3.82 -2.05
CA LEU A 80 -4.15 4.57 -2.10
C LEU A 80 -3.20 3.98 -3.14
N TYR A 81 -2.62 4.86 -3.96
CA TYR A 81 -1.47 4.54 -4.79
C TYR A 81 -0.15 4.76 -4.03
N THR A 82 -0.09 5.84 -3.24
CA THR A 82 1.10 6.19 -2.45
C THR A 82 0.70 6.84 -1.13
N VAL A 83 1.61 6.81 -0.18
CA VAL A 83 1.54 7.61 1.03
C VAL A 83 2.91 8.20 1.34
N ALA A 84 2.96 9.48 1.68
CA ALA A 84 4.13 10.18 2.17
C ALA A 84 3.93 10.58 3.63
N ILE A 85 5.03 10.57 4.38
CA ILE A 85 5.10 11.04 5.76
C ILE A 85 6.08 12.20 5.85
N SER A 86 5.85 13.15 6.76
CA SER A 86 6.86 14.15 7.08
C SER A 86 8.14 13.48 7.58
N LYS A 87 9.31 14.05 7.25
CA LYS A 87 10.61 13.58 7.76
C LYS A 87 10.86 13.99 9.20
N ASN A 88 10.11 15.00 9.72
CA ASN A 88 10.27 15.50 11.08
C ASN A 88 9.85 14.44 12.10
N ALA A 89 10.71 14.15 13.07
CA ALA A 89 10.42 13.20 14.14
C ALA A 89 9.15 13.61 14.90
N ASN A 90 8.29 12.64 15.20
CA ASN A 90 7.01 12.81 15.87
C ASN A 90 5.98 13.67 15.13
N SER A 91 6.19 13.98 13.86
CA SER A 91 5.16 14.64 13.04
C SER A 91 4.05 13.66 12.68
N GLU A 92 2.83 14.14 12.76
CA GLU A 92 1.61 13.41 12.40
C GLU A 92 1.14 13.72 10.96
N VAL A 93 1.93 14.52 10.22
CA VAL A 93 1.56 14.95 8.87
C VAL A 93 1.73 13.82 7.87
N LEU A 94 0.62 13.46 7.24
CA LEU A 94 0.55 12.43 6.19
C LEU A 94 -0.08 13.01 4.92
N GLN A 95 0.41 12.54 3.77
CA GLN A 95 -0.17 12.87 2.47
C GLN A 95 -0.37 11.58 1.66
N GLY A 96 -1.55 11.39 1.10
CA GLY A 96 -1.88 10.24 0.25
C GLY A 96 -2.28 10.66 -1.16
N GLY A 97 -1.86 9.88 -2.15
CA GLY A 97 -2.36 9.93 -3.51
C GLY A 97 -3.36 8.79 -3.73
N LEU A 98 -4.58 9.09 -4.18
CA LEU A 98 -5.69 8.17 -4.25
C LEU A 98 -6.24 8.06 -5.66
N GLN A 99 -6.61 6.84 -6.06
CA GLN A 99 -7.36 6.65 -7.30
C GLN A 99 -8.71 7.37 -7.19
N ASP A 100 -9.06 8.16 -8.21
CA ASP A 100 -10.32 8.91 -8.39
C ASP A 100 -10.66 9.91 -7.28
N ASN A 101 -9.93 9.90 -6.16
CA ASN A 101 -10.26 10.65 -4.93
C ASN A 101 -9.20 11.69 -4.55
N GLY A 102 -8.38 12.10 -5.50
CA GLY A 102 -7.44 13.20 -5.38
C GLY A 102 -6.21 12.93 -4.52
N SER A 103 -5.51 13.99 -4.21
CA SER A 103 -4.46 14.00 -3.18
C SER A 103 -5.03 14.51 -1.88
N ARG A 104 -4.78 13.79 -0.79
CA ARG A 104 -5.34 14.10 0.53
C ARG A 104 -4.24 14.28 1.57
N VAL A 105 -4.50 15.15 2.54
CA VAL A 105 -3.54 15.48 3.61
C VAL A 105 -4.25 15.48 4.94
N THR A 106 -3.58 14.98 5.97
CA THR A 106 -3.96 15.11 7.38
C THR A 106 -2.79 15.64 8.21
N PHE A 107 -3.10 16.32 9.30
CA PHE A 107 -2.16 16.86 10.28
C PHE A 107 -2.34 16.22 11.66
N THR A 108 -3.02 15.08 11.71
CA THR A 108 -3.24 14.32 12.95
C THR A 108 -3.23 12.82 12.67
N ASP A 109 -2.84 12.03 13.67
CA ASP A 109 -2.81 10.57 13.65
C ASP A 109 -4.07 9.92 14.29
N GLU A 110 -5.07 10.72 14.64
CA GLU A 110 -6.33 10.21 15.19
C GLU A 110 -7.02 9.25 14.22
N THR A 111 -7.62 8.19 14.75
CA THR A 111 -8.22 7.11 13.93
C THR A 111 -9.44 7.55 13.11
N ASP A 112 -10.06 8.67 13.48
CA ASP A 112 -11.18 9.31 12.78
C ASP A 112 -10.75 10.60 12.07
N ALA A 113 -9.44 10.78 11.83
CA ALA A 113 -8.87 11.94 11.16
C ALA A 113 -9.54 12.21 9.81
N ILE A 114 -9.92 13.46 9.60
CA ILE A 114 -10.43 13.93 8.31
C ILE A 114 -9.23 14.23 7.40
N TRP A 115 -9.12 13.51 6.31
CA TRP A 115 -8.14 13.78 5.27
C TRP A 115 -8.74 14.77 4.26
N ASN A 116 -8.31 16.00 4.33
CA ASN A 116 -8.76 17.04 3.40
C ASN A 116 -8.11 16.89 2.02
N MET A 117 -8.82 17.28 0.97
CA MET A 117 -8.41 17.15 -0.43
C MET A 117 -8.00 18.52 -1.00
N PRO A 118 -6.72 18.90 -0.94
CA PRO A 118 -6.26 20.16 -1.54
C PRO A 118 -6.25 20.12 -3.07
N PHE A 119 -6.21 18.92 -3.68
CA PHE A 119 -6.21 18.75 -5.12
C PHE A 119 -6.97 17.51 -5.58
N ASN A 120 -7.70 17.66 -6.67
CA ASN A 120 -8.58 16.67 -7.29
C ASN A 120 -7.82 15.83 -8.35
N GLY A 121 -8.48 14.82 -8.93
CA GLY A 121 -7.96 13.91 -9.95
C GLY A 121 -7.52 12.55 -9.36
N ASP A 122 -6.73 11.78 -10.10
CA ASP A 122 -6.04 10.60 -9.56
C ASP A 122 -4.77 11.02 -8.86
N GLY A 123 -4.80 11.17 -7.55
CA GLY A 123 -3.61 11.45 -6.77
C GLY A 123 -2.58 10.32 -6.95
N SER A 124 -1.31 10.69 -7.20
CA SER A 124 -0.25 9.74 -7.45
C SER A 124 0.89 9.92 -6.41
N HIS A 125 2.12 10.23 -6.84
CA HIS A 125 3.21 10.42 -5.89
C HIS A 125 3.02 11.68 -5.05
N ALA A 126 3.51 11.62 -3.81
CA ALA A 126 3.40 12.65 -2.80
C ALA A 126 4.78 12.97 -2.19
N GLY A 127 4.94 14.19 -1.69
CA GLY A 127 6.12 14.65 -0.98
C GLY A 127 5.80 15.81 -0.05
N ILE A 128 6.37 15.80 1.14
CA ILE A 128 6.19 16.81 2.18
C ILE A 128 7.54 17.45 2.44
N ALA A 129 7.64 18.79 2.35
CA ALA A 129 8.84 19.50 2.71
C ALA A 129 9.02 19.54 4.24
N ASP A 130 10.25 19.77 4.69
CA ASP A 130 10.60 19.78 6.12
C ASP A 130 9.90 20.90 6.91
N ASN A 131 9.44 21.96 6.21
CA ASN A 131 8.64 23.04 6.81
C ASN A 131 7.18 22.67 7.05
N GLU A 132 6.70 21.54 6.52
CA GLU A 132 5.31 21.07 6.60
C GLU A 132 4.24 22.08 6.10
N GLU A 133 4.66 23.05 5.31
CA GLU A 133 3.78 24.00 4.62
C GLU A 133 3.78 23.78 3.12
N ASP A 134 4.91 23.32 2.56
CA ASP A 134 5.09 23.04 1.14
C ASP A 134 4.90 21.56 0.86
N PHE A 135 3.93 21.26 0.00
CA PHE A 135 3.56 19.91 -0.40
C PHE A 135 3.76 19.73 -1.89
N TYR A 136 4.33 18.61 -2.26
CA TYR A 136 4.50 18.19 -3.64
C TYR A 136 3.56 17.04 -3.95
N LEU A 137 2.85 17.13 -5.06
CA LEU A 137 1.94 16.06 -5.47
C LEU A 137 1.94 15.90 -6.97
N THR A 138 1.67 14.70 -7.40
CA THR A 138 1.40 14.41 -8.79
C THR A 138 -0.01 13.86 -8.96
N ILE A 139 -0.58 14.10 -10.14
CA ILE A 139 -1.81 13.46 -10.57
C ILE A 139 -1.54 12.65 -11.83
N GLN A 140 -2.57 11.99 -12.34
CA GLN A 140 -2.48 11.16 -13.54
C GLN A 140 -1.78 11.88 -14.69
N ARG A 141 -1.07 11.11 -15.52
CA ARG A 141 -0.32 11.57 -16.70
C ARG A 141 0.80 12.57 -16.37
N GLY A 142 1.35 12.48 -15.16
CA GLY A 142 2.54 13.19 -14.78
C GLY A 142 2.39 14.70 -14.58
N VAL A 143 1.21 15.18 -14.29
CA VAL A 143 1.04 16.58 -13.88
C VAL A 143 1.50 16.72 -12.43
N MET A 144 2.42 17.64 -12.17
CA MET A 144 3.00 17.85 -10.83
C MET A 144 2.75 19.27 -10.34
N TYR A 145 2.47 19.40 -9.05
CA TYR A 145 2.27 20.67 -8.37
C TYR A 145 3.11 20.79 -7.09
N LYS A 146 3.59 21.99 -6.84
CA LYS A 146 3.99 22.49 -5.52
C LYS A 146 2.80 23.25 -4.94
N MET A 147 2.43 22.96 -3.69
CA MET A 147 1.32 23.60 -3.00
C MET A 147 1.71 24.08 -1.63
N LYS A 148 1.19 25.24 -1.25
CA LYS A 148 1.23 25.73 0.13
C LYS A 148 -0.11 25.45 0.78
N LEU A 149 -0.08 24.74 1.89
CA LEU A 149 -1.28 24.39 2.68
C LEU A 149 -1.23 25.04 4.07
N ASP A 150 -2.39 25.29 4.64
CA ASP A 150 -2.52 25.55 6.07
C ASP A 150 -2.69 24.24 6.87
N THR A 151 -2.76 24.33 8.18
CA THR A 151 -2.91 23.18 9.08
C THR A 151 -4.26 22.46 8.97
N ASN A 152 -5.19 22.99 8.20
CA ASN A 152 -6.45 22.34 7.84
C ASN A 152 -6.37 21.71 6.43
N ALA A 153 -5.17 21.61 5.85
CA ALA A 153 -4.92 21.21 4.48
C ALA A 153 -5.70 22.05 3.43
N THR A 154 -6.03 23.31 3.77
CA THR A 154 -6.60 24.24 2.81
C THR A 154 -5.50 24.78 1.92
N ARG A 155 -5.71 24.71 0.61
CA ARG A 155 -4.74 25.23 -0.36
C ARG A 155 -4.71 26.76 -0.32
N LEU A 156 -3.58 27.31 0.12
CA LEU A 156 -3.32 28.76 0.16
C LEU A 156 -2.75 29.27 -1.16
N ALA A 157 -1.86 28.51 -1.78
CA ALA A 157 -1.23 28.83 -3.05
C ALA A 157 -0.77 27.53 -3.77
N PHE A 158 -0.49 27.64 -5.07
CA PHE A 158 0.04 26.52 -5.85
C PHE A 158 0.86 27.02 -7.05
N GLN A 159 1.71 26.13 -7.56
CA GLN A 159 2.43 26.30 -8.83
C GLN A 159 2.57 24.93 -9.50
N ARG A 160 2.23 24.84 -10.79
CA ARG A 160 2.54 23.67 -11.59
C ARG A 160 4.04 23.54 -11.76
N LEU A 161 4.57 22.34 -11.53
CA LEU A 161 6.00 22.11 -11.37
C LEU A 161 6.60 21.23 -12.47
N ASP A 162 5.86 20.34 -13.12
CA ASP A 162 6.43 19.47 -14.15
C ASP A 162 7.09 20.27 -15.27
N PRO A 163 8.29 19.86 -15.77
CA PRO A 163 9.10 20.66 -16.67
C PRO A 163 8.38 21.00 -17.98
N ALA A 164 8.47 22.25 -18.44
CA ALA A 164 7.85 22.69 -19.68
C ALA A 164 8.49 22.04 -20.92
N SER A 165 9.80 21.78 -20.86
CA SER A 165 10.57 21.14 -21.93
C SER A 165 10.36 19.63 -22.04
N CYS A 166 9.66 18.98 -21.07
CA CYS A 166 9.34 17.57 -21.14
C CYS A 166 8.21 17.27 -22.14
N ASP A 167 8.37 16.16 -22.87
CA ASP A 167 7.31 15.58 -23.68
C ASP A 167 6.34 14.77 -22.80
N SER A 168 5.19 15.32 -22.49
CA SER A 168 4.18 14.68 -21.63
C SER A 168 3.60 13.38 -22.22
N ASN A 169 3.75 13.10 -23.53
CA ASN A 169 3.38 11.82 -24.12
C ASN A 169 4.26 10.66 -23.64
N LYS A 170 5.44 10.98 -23.09
CA LYS A 170 6.37 10.00 -22.52
C LYS A 170 6.09 9.71 -21.05
N TYR A 171 5.28 10.49 -20.36
CA TYR A 171 4.91 10.24 -18.99
C TYR A 171 4.15 8.92 -18.84
N MET A 172 4.25 8.33 -17.67
CA MET A 172 3.39 7.23 -17.26
C MET A 172 2.08 7.75 -16.69
N TRP A 173 1.09 6.89 -16.52
CA TRP A 173 -0.14 7.25 -15.79
C TRP A 173 0.20 7.76 -14.39
N MET A 174 0.88 6.94 -13.60
CA MET A 174 1.57 7.33 -12.38
C MET A 174 3.04 7.56 -12.75
N ASN A 175 3.41 8.81 -12.99
CA ASN A 175 4.77 9.12 -13.44
C ASN A 175 5.72 9.21 -12.25
N PRO A 176 6.85 8.48 -12.27
CA PRO A 176 7.77 8.46 -11.14
C PRO A 176 8.29 9.84 -10.76
N MET A 177 8.12 10.15 -9.49
CA MET A 177 8.63 11.33 -8.80
C MET A 177 9.29 10.89 -7.49
N LYS A 178 10.40 11.47 -7.13
CA LYS A 178 11.03 11.23 -5.82
C LYS A 178 11.67 12.50 -5.30
N MET A 179 11.26 12.95 -4.12
CA MET A 179 12.03 13.94 -3.35
C MET A 179 13.30 13.29 -2.82
N ASP A 180 14.39 14.04 -2.78
CA ASP A 180 15.61 13.55 -2.16
C ASP A 180 15.40 13.26 -0.66
N ALA A 181 16.01 12.18 -0.18
CA ALA A 181 15.81 11.74 1.19
C ALA A 181 16.41 12.71 2.22
N ASN A 182 17.43 13.50 1.83
CA ASN A 182 18.19 14.35 2.72
C ASN A 182 18.02 15.85 2.45
N ASP A 183 17.46 16.22 1.30
CA ASP A 183 17.28 17.62 0.90
C ASP A 183 15.92 17.82 0.25
N ASP A 184 14.99 18.47 0.94
CA ASP A 184 13.64 18.76 0.45
C ASP A 184 13.61 19.82 -0.67
N ASN A 185 14.74 20.44 -0.97
CA ASN A 185 14.93 21.33 -2.11
C ASN A 185 15.21 20.59 -3.42
N VAL A 186 15.41 19.26 -3.36
CA VAL A 186 15.74 18.42 -4.51
C VAL A 186 14.63 17.43 -4.82
N ILE A 187 14.23 17.39 -6.10
CA ILE A 187 13.25 16.41 -6.60
C ILE A 187 13.72 15.82 -7.94
N TYR A 188 13.50 14.52 -8.10
CA TYR A 188 13.79 13.78 -9.33
C TYR A 188 12.51 13.45 -10.07
N TRP A 189 12.57 13.48 -11.41
CA TRP A 189 11.43 13.31 -12.28
C TRP A 189 11.76 12.47 -13.52
N ALA A 190 10.86 11.55 -13.89
CA ALA A 190 11.02 10.70 -15.05
C ALA A 190 10.31 11.27 -16.30
N GLU A 191 11.00 11.29 -17.44
CA GLU A 191 10.42 11.51 -18.77
C GLU A 191 10.74 10.32 -19.67
N GLY A 192 9.92 9.29 -19.62
CA GLY A 192 10.19 8.05 -20.36
C GLY A 192 11.50 7.40 -19.89
N ASN A 193 12.54 7.45 -20.73
CA ASN A 193 13.90 6.95 -20.43
C ASN A 193 14.90 8.04 -20.04
N LYS A 194 14.43 9.25 -19.76
CA LYS A 194 15.25 10.38 -19.32
C LYS A 194 14.97 10.69 -17.87
N LEU A 195 15.99 11.17 -17.17
CA LEU A 195 15.91 11.62 -15.79
C LEU A 195 16.11 13.13 -15.73
N TRP A 196 15.29 13.79 -14.93
CA TRP A 196 15.35 15.21 -14.65
C TRP A 196 15.53 15.41 -13.14
N ARG A 197 16.17 16.50 -12.78
CA ARG A 197 16.32 16.97 -11.41
C ARG A 197 15.93 18.44 -11.32
N ASN A 198 15.26 18.80 -10.24
CA ASN A 198 15.16 20.18 -9.78
C ASN A 198 15.83 20.26 -8.43
N ASN A 199 16.78 21.16 -8.24
CA ASN A 199 17.52 21.38 -7.00
C ASN A 199 17.32 22.80 -6.46
N ASP A 200 16.23 23.44 -6.84
CA ASP A 200 15.93 24.85 -6.51
C ASP A 200 14.44 25.06 -6.14
N LEU A 201 13.83 24.04 -5.51
CA LEU A 201 12.39 24.04 -5.20
C LEU A 201 11.98 25.19 -4.29
N SER A 202 12.84 25.61 -3.35
CA SER A 202 12.58 26.71 -2.42
C SER A 202 12.41 28.05 -3.12
N ASN A 203 13.07 28.27 -4.25
CA ASN A 203 13.00 29.51 -5.03
C ASN A 203 11.85 29.53 -6.06
N ILE A 204 11.09 28.44 -6.18
CA ILE A 204 9.91 28.41 -7.06
C ILE A 204 8.77 29.15 -6.38
N LEU A 205 8.41 30.30 -6.94
CA LEU A 205 7.35 31.16 -6.42
C LEU A 205 5.96 30.59 -6.72
N TYR A 206 5.04 30.85 -5.83
CA TYR A 206 3.62 30.55 -5.99
C TYR A 206 2.92 31.62 -6.81
N ASN A 207 2.55 31.28 -8.03
CA ASN A 207 1.84 32.18 -8.94
C ASN A 207 0.38 31.75 -9.18
N SER A 208 -0.10 30.73 -8.48
CA SER A 208 -1.40 30.07 -8.69
C SER A 208 -1.60 29.69 -10.16
N SER A 209 -0.52 29.18 -10.78
CA SER A 209 -0.44 28.92 -12.22
C SER A 209 -0.51 27.44 -12.54
N HIS A 210 -1.31 27.09 -13.53
CA HIS A 210 -1.36 25.77 -14.18
C HIS A 210 -0.37 25.62 -15.34
N GLN A 211 0.45 26.65 -15.61
CA GLN A 211 1.46 26.60 -16.65
C GLN A 211 2.71 25.87 -16.16
N LYS A 212 3.26 25.01 -17.02
CA LYS A 212 4.55 24.35 -16.79
C LYS A 212 5.69 25.38 -16.69
N SER A 213 6.77 25.02 -16.01
CA SER A 213 7.96 25.84 -15.86
C SER A 213 9.21 24.97 -15.93
N ASP A 214 10.27 25.49 -16.59
CA ASP A 214 11.60 24.87 -16.56
C ASP A 214 12.50 25.44 -15.45
N LEU A 215 11.97 26.32 -14.59
CA LEU A 215 12.75 26.93 -13.52
C LEU A 215 13.32 25.86 -12.57
N GLY A 216 14.65 25.87 -12.41
CA GLY A 216 15.39 24.94 -11.58
C GLY A 216 15.51 23.51 -12.14
N TRP A 217 14.93 23.22 -13.30
CA TRP A 217 15.01 21.90 -13.90
C TRP A 217 16.24 21.72 -14.77
N GLU A 218 16.93 20.60 -14.54
CA GLU A 218 18.07 20.12 -15.31
C GLU A 218 17.83 18.69 -15.77
N MET A 219 18.01 18.43 -17.07
CA MET A 219 17.97 17.07 -17.60
C MET A 219 19.37 16.46 -17.53
N PHE A 220 19.48 15.23 -17.04
CA PHE A 220 20.73 14.48 -17.10
C PHE A 220 21.10 14.22 -18.56
N SER A 221 22.36 14.42 -18.92
CA SER A 221 22.83 14.19 -20.31
C SER A 221 22.78 12.71 -20.68
N ASP A 222 22.99 11.85 -19.70
CA ASP A 222 22.88 10.40 -19.86
C ASP A 222 21.41 9.95 -19.91
N THR A 223 21.12 8.98 -20.77
CA THR A 223 19.78 8.43 -20.92
C THR A 223 19.82 6.92 -20.77
N LEU A 224 18.75 6.36 -20.19
CA LEU A 224 18.63 4.92 -20.10
C LEU A 224 18.57 4.29 -21.48
N SER A 225 19.13 3.09 -21.61
CA SER A 225 19.23 2.38 -22.88
C SER A 225 17.99 2.51 -23.78
N PRO A 226 18.18 2.75 -25.09
CA PRO A 226 17.10 3.16 -26.01
C PRO A 226 16.08 2.09 -26.35
N THR A 227 16.04 0.95 -25.68
CA THR A 227 15.07 -0.12 -25.92
C THR A 227 13.62 0.23 -25.58
N GLY A 228 13.30 1.54 -25.44
CA GLY A 228 11.93 2.06 -25.39
C GLY A 228 11.19 1.80 -24.08
N ARG A 229 11.88 1.39 -23.03
CA ARG A 229 11.25 1.15 -21.73
C ARG A 229 11.38 2.37 -20.82
N LYS A 230 10.28 2.72 -20.18
CA LYS A 230 10.22 3.88 -19.29
C LYS A 230 10.84 3.59 -17.92
N ILE A 231 11.32 4.63 -17.26
CA ILE A 231 11.59 4.61 -15.82
C ILE A 231 10.27 4.32 -15.13
N SER A 232 10.25 3.37 -14.20
CA SER A 232 9.06 2.97 -13.46
C SER A 232 9.13 3.27 -11.97
N VAL A 233 10.34 3.44 -11.42
CA VAL A 233 10.55 3.78 -10.01
C VAL A 233 11.85 4.56 -9.82
N LEU A 234 11.83 5.47 -8.85
CA LEU A 234 12.97 6.25 -8.36
C LEU A 234 13.06 6.08 -6.85
N SER A 235 14.24 5.78 -6.33
CA SER A 235 14.46 5.65 -4.88
C SER A 235 15.77 6.33 -4.47
N SER A 236 15.68 7.25 -3.49
CA SER A 236 16.80 8.07 -3.00
C SER A 236 17.30 7.53 -1.66
N SER A 237 18.61 7.45 -1.49
CA SER A 237 19.25 6.94 -0.28
C SER A 237 19.27 7.95 0.87
N VAL A 238 19.23 7.44 2.10
CA VAL A 238 19.42 8.24 3.32
C VAL A 238 20.91 8.28 3.69
N SER A 239 21.58 7.13 3.77
CA SER A 239 22.99 7.05 4.14
C SER A 239 23.72 5.91 3.39
N PRO A 240 24.83 6.20 2.68
CA PRO A 240 25.30 7.55 2.34
C PRO A 240 24.26 8.31 1.50
N ALA A 241 24.24 9.64 1.64
CA ALA A 241 23.33 10.53 0.94
C ALA A 241 23.63 10.62 -0.57
N ASN A 242 22.66 11.15 -1.33
CA ASN A 242 22.82 11.54 -2.74
C ASN A 242 23.03 10.37 -3.72
N ILE A 243 22.62 9.16 -3.35
CA ILE A 243 22.55 8.03 -4.27
C ILE A 243 21.09 7.86 -4.70
N LEU A 244 20.87 7.78 -6.02
CA LEU A 244 19.57 7.50 -6.60
C LEU A 244 19.59 6.15 -7.33
N TYR A 245 18.68 5.27 -6.97
CA TYR A 245 18.41 4.06 -7.74
C TYR A 245 17.22 4.29 -8.67
N VAL A 246 17.35 3.78 -9.90
CA VAL A 246 16.37 3.95 -10.96
C VAL A 246 15.98 2.59 -11.52
N GLY A 247 14.72 2.21 -11.36
CA GLY A 247 14.16 0.97 -11.93
C GLY A 247 13.36 1.25 -13.20
N THR A 248 13.24 0.24 -14.05
CA THR A 248 12.59 0.36 -15.37
C THR A 248 11.50 -0.68 -15.59
N GLN A 249 10.69 -0.46 -16.62
CA GLN A 249 9.74 -1.45 -17.16
C GLN A 249 10.42 -2.62 -17.88
N ALA A 250 11.73 -2.79 -17.73
CA ALA A 250 12.52 -3.78 -18.48
C ALA A 250 13.57 -4.47 -17.61
N LYS A 251 13.29 -4.73 -16.35
CA LYS A 251 14.22 -5.41 -15.42
C LYS A 251 15.59 -4.73 -15.21
N ARG A 252 15.83 -3.58 -15.78
CA ARG A 252 17.11 -2.88 -15.64
C ARG A 252 17.05 -1.94 -14.47
N ILE A 253 18.11 -1.97 -13.69
CA ILE A 253 18.32 -1.10 -12.55
C ILE A 253 19.57 -0.27 -12.84
N TYR A 254 19.52 1.01 -12.46
CA TYR A 254 20.64 1.92 -12.57
C TYR A 254 20.91 2.54 -11.21
N ARG A 255 22.17 2.86 -10.97
CA ARG A 255 22.63 3.64 -9.83
C ARG A 255 23.20 4.96 -10.33
N VAL A 256 22.93 6.02 -9.60
CA VAL A 256 23.44 7.36 -9.85
C VAL A 256 24.05 7.87 -8.56
N ASP A 257 25.35 8.05 -8.52
CA ASP A 257 26.04 8.65 -7.39
C ASP A 257 26.09 10.17 -7.56
N ASN A 258 26.05 10.93 -6.45
CA ASN A 258 25.98 12.38 -6.44
C ASN A 258 24.81 12.94 -7.29
N ALA A 259 23.66 12.27 -7.19
CA ALA A 259 22.48 12.59 -8.00
C ALA A 259 21.98 14.04 -7.82
N ASN A 260 22.29 14.67 -6.70
CA ASN A 260 21.85 16.02 -6.33
C ASN A 260 22.66 17.15 -6.99
N VAL A 261 23.82 16.88 -7.60
CA VAL A 261 24.71 17.93 -8.16
C VAL A 261 25.30 17.54 -9.51
N GLY A 262 25.63 18.54 -10.31
CA GLY A 262 26.31 18.37 -11.62
C GLY A 262 25.48 17.53 -12.61
N ASP A 263 26.18 16.85 -13.49
CA ASP A 263 25.59 15.94 -14.49
C ASP A 263 26.15 14.52 -14.27
N PRO A 264 25.56 13.77 -13.30
CA PRO A 264 26.07 12.46 -12.93
C PRO A 264 25.71 11.39 -13.95
N THR A 265 26.55 10.36 -14.04
CA THR A 265 26.36 9.23 -14.96
C THR A 265 25.35 8.21 -14.39
N LEU A 266 24.49 7.69 -15.24
CA LEU A 266 23.58 6.59 -14.95
C LEU A 266 24.29 5.24 -15.18
N VAL A 267 24.77 4.62 -14.11
CA VAL A 267 25.47 3.36 -14.18
C VAL A 267 24.47 2.20 -14.17
N GLN A 268 24.34 1.47 -15.29
CA GLN A 268 23.52 0.26 -15.31
C GLN A 268 24.17 -0.80 -14.44
N LEU A 269 23.41 -1.35 -13.51
CA LEU A 269 23.83 -2.44 -12.65
C LEU A 269 23.85 -3.77 -13.43
N PRO A 270 24.64 -4.77 -12.99
CA PRO A 270 24.64 -6.12 -13.55
C PRO A 270 23.22 -6.69 -13.70
N ASP A 271 23.04 -7.43 -14.78
CA ASP A 271 21.75 -8.08 -15.03
C ASP A 271 21.37 -9.01 -13.89
N ILE A 272 20.18 -8.87 -13.40
CA ILE A 272 19.60 -9.75 -12.39
C ILE A 272 19.49 -11.17 -12.96
N PRO A 273 20.00 -12.25 -12.27
CA PRO A 273 20.08 -13.62 -12.80
C PRO A 273 18.74 -14.23 -13.23
N PRO A 274 18.76 -15.36 -13.97
CA PRO A 274 17.84 -15.65 -15.06
C PRO A 274 16.42 -15.34 -14.69
N ILE A 275 16.04 -14.20 -15.17
CA ILE A 275 14.76 -13.68 -14.98
C ILE A 275 14.05 -13.77 -16.28
N ALA A 276 12.87 -13.93 -16.05
CA ALA A 276 11.75 -13.63 -16.84
C ALA A 276 12.01 -12.81 -18.10
N PRO A 277 11.19 -13.03 -19.11
CA PRO A 277 11.28 -12.37 -20.41
C PRO A 277 11.34 -10.84 -20.27
N GLN A 278 11.86 -10.19 -21.30
CA GLN A 278 11.84 -8.73 -21.41
C GLN A 278 10.44 -8.20 -21.07
N GLY A 279 10.33 -7.31 -20.09
CA GLY A 279 9.07 -6.74 -19.67
C GLY A 279 8.77 -6.87 -18.17
N SER A 280 9.73 -7.32 -17.35
CA SER A 280 9.61 -7.31 -15.90
C SER A 280 9.52 -5.89 -15.38
N TYR A 281 8.39 -5.58 -14.79
CA TYR A 281 8.09 -4.24 -14.29
C TYR A 281 8.62 -4.07 -12.87
N CYS A 282 9.68 -3.25 -12.71
CA CYS A 282 10.17 -2.86 -11.39
C CYS A 282 9.20 -1.85 -10.79
N THR A 283 8.55 -2.23 -9.70
CA THR A 283 7.58 -1.36 -9.01
C THR A 283 8.20 -0.62 -7.84
N ASP A 284 9.19 -1.23 -7.18
CA ASP A 284 9.80 -0.61 -6.02
C ASP A 284 11.27 -1.03 -5.87
N ILE A 285 12.05 -0.15 -5.24
CA ILE A 285 13.43 -0.37 -4.81
C ILE A 285 13.54 0.14 -3.38
N ALA A 286 13.49 -0.77 -2.41
CA ALA A 286 13.76 -0.45 -1.03
C ALA A 286 15.27 -0.34 -0.80
N ILE A 287 15.70 0.74 -0.17
CA ILE A 287 17.09 1.00 0.20
C ILE A 287 17.19 0.94 1.73
N ASN A 288 18.19 0.24 2.26
CA ASN A 288 18.47 0.31 3.69
C ASN A 288 18.86 1.75 4.06
N PRO A 289 18.15 2.41 5.00
CA PRO A 289 18.39 3.82 5.31
C PRO A 289 19.74 4.07 5.98
N THR A 290 20.43 3.04 6.47
CA THR A 290 21.76 3.14 7.07
C THR A 290 22.88 2.67 6.17
N ASN A 291 22.55 1.99 5.07
CA ASN A 291 23.52 1.44 4.13
C ASN A 291 22.93 1.39 2.71
N ALA A 292 23.22 2.37 1.88
CA ALA A 292 22.66 2.44 0.53
C ALA A 292 23.16 1.34 -0.42
N ASP A 293 24.12 0.52 -0.02
CA ASP A 293 24.57 -0.65 -0.81
C ASP A 293 23.67 -1.87 -0.57
N GLU A 294 22.83 -1.84 0.46
CA GLU A 294 21.81 -2.86 0.68
C GLU A 294 20.47 -2.43 0.08
N ILE A 295 20.00 -3.19 -0.91
CA ILE A 295 18.77 -2.90 -1.65
C ILE A 295 17.93 -4.16 -1.87
N LEU A 296 16.61 -3.98 -1.86
CA LEU A 296 15.63 -5.01 -2.19
C LEU A 296 14.76 -4.51 -3.35
N ILE A 297 14.75 -5.26 -4.45
CA ILE A 297 14.02 -4.91 -5.68
C ILE A 297 12.75 -5.72 -5.77
N VAL A 298 11.67 -5.06 -6.19
CA VAL A 298 10.34 -5.65 -6.36
C VAL A 298 9.93 -5.63 -7.84
N PHE A 299 9.55 -6.79 -8.35
CA PHE A 299 8.87 -6.96 -9.64
C PHE A 299 7.42 -7.41 -9.41
N SER A 300 6.46 -6.67 -9.94
CA SER A 300 5.03 -6.92 -9.67
C SER A 300 4.34 -7.84 -10.68
N ASN A 301 4.99 -8.23 -11.76
CA ASN A 301 4.38 -9.07 -12.77
C ASN A 301 4.15 -10.49 -12.25
N TYR A 302 3.04 -11.10 -12.65
CA TYR A 302 2.84 -12.54 -12.48
C TYR A 302 3.76 -13.34 -13.42
N SER A 303 4.10 -14.55 -13.01
CA SER A 303 5.01 -15.48 -13.73
C SER A 303 6.45 -14.95 -13.86
N ILE A 304 6.85 -14.07 -12.95
CA ILE A 304 8.19 -13.49 -12.82
C ILE A 304 8.59 -13.61 -11.35
N TYR A 305 9.83 -13.99 -11.07
CA TYR A 305 10.32 -14.01 -9.69
C TYR A 305 10.31 -12.59 -9.12
N SER A 306 9.68 -12.41 -7.95
CA SER A 306 9.24 -11.09 -7.49
C SER A 306 10.31 -10.30 -6.77
N LEU A 307 11.21 -10.95 -5.99
CA LEU A 307 12.08 -10.25 -5.03
C LEU A 307 13.55 -10.62 -5.20
N PHE A 308 14.40 -9.59 -5.30
CA PHE A 308 15.86 -9.74 -5.37
C PHE A 308 16.54 -8.80 -4.39
N HIS A 309 17.47 -9.33 -3.62
CA HIS A 309 18.25 -8.62 -2.62
C HIS A 309 19.71 -8.53 -3.02
N SER A 310 20.33 -7.40 -2.72
CA SER A 310 21.76 -7.16 -2.87
C SER A 310 22.30 -6.46 -1.62
N MET A 311 23.51 -6.83 -1.21
CA MET A 311 24.27 -6.22 -0.13
C MET A 311 25.47 -5.39 -0.65
N ASP A 312 25.66 -5.31 -1.94
CA ASP A 312 26.85 -4.75 -2.59
C ASP A 312 26.49 -3.83 -3.76
N ALA A 313 25.50 -2.97 -3.52
CA ALA A 313 25.04 -1.96 -4.48
C ALA A 313 24.56 -2.55 -5.82
N GLY A 314 24.01 -3.76 -5.79
CA GLY A 314 23.49 -4.44 -6.99
C GLY A 314 24.56 -5.11 -7.85
N GLN A 315 25.77 -5.34 -7.35
CA GLN A 315 26.78 -6.10 -8.07
C GLN A 315 26.47 -7.59 -8.07
N ASN A 316 25.88 -8.10 -6.99
CA ASN A 316 25.38 -9.46 -6.87
C ASN A 316 23.92 -9.45 -6.39
N TRP A 317 23.10 -10.34 -6.96
CA TRP A 317 21.68 -10.44 -6.68
C TRP A 317 21.32 -11.82 -6.13
N HIS A 318 20.54 -11.85 -5.07
CA HIS A 318 20.01 -13.05 -4.43
C HIS A 318 18.49 -13.06 -4.54
N LYS A 319 17.94 -14.18 -4.98
CA LYS A 319 16.50 -14.41 -4.96
C LYS A 319 16.03 -14.59 -3.52
N VAL A 320 15.03 -13.83 -3.09
CA VAL A 320 14.56 -13.87 -1.69
C VAL A 320 13.04 -13.93 -1.55
N ALA A 321 12.29 -14.18 -2.62
CA ALA A 321 10.83 -14.27 -2.52
C ALA A 321 10.33 -15.50 -1.75
N GLY A 322 11.12 -16.56 -1.70
CA GLY A 322 10.85 -17.73 -0.86
C GLY A 322 9.43 -18.28 -1.01
N ASN A 323 8.71 -18.38 0.11
CA ASN A 323 7.34 -18.90 0.15
C ASN A 323 6.26 -17.96 -0.45
N LEU A 324 6.61 -16.76 -0.89
CA LEU A 324 5.72 -15.93 -1.70
C LEU A 324 5.62 -16.43 -3.15
N GLU A 325 6.52 -17.26 -3.59
CA GLU A 325 6.47 -17.89 -4.91
C GLU A 325 5.97 -19.34 -4.80
N GLN A 326 5.10 -19.75 -5.70
CA GLN A 326 4.71 -21.16 -5.78
C GLN A 326 5.85 -22.02 -6.32
N TYR A 327 6.60 -21.52 -7.30
CA TYR A 327 7.75 -22.18 -7.91
C TYR A 327 8.97 -21.27 -7.97
N ALA A 328 10.15 -21.84 -7.82
CA ALA A 328 11.44 -21.13 -7.88
C ALA A 328 11.71 -20.37 -9.20
N THR A 329 10.87 -20.55 -10.21
CA THR A 329 10.90 -19.81 -11.48
C THR A 329 10.12 -18.52 -11.43
N GLY A 330 9.34 -18.25 -10.35
CA GLY A 330 8.40 -17.15 -10.27
C GLY A 330 7.06 -17.43 -10.96
N SER A 331 6.85 -18.65 -11.47
CA SER A 331 5.56 -19.06 -12.04
C SER A 331 4.62 -19.62 -10.98
N GLY A 332 3.34 -19.74 -11.30
CA GLY A 332 2.31 -20.28 -10.42
C GLY A 332 1.40 -19.21 -9.85
N ASN A 333 0.83 -19.48 -8.67
CA ASN A 333 -0.22 -18.67 -8.04
C ASN A 333 0.29 -17.79 -6.87
N GLY A 334 1.58 -17.45 -6.84
CA GLY A 334 2.13 -16.49 -5.87
C GLY A 334 1.47 -15.11 -6.00
N PRO A 335 1.40 -14.31 -4.92
CA PRO A 335 0.86 -12.95 -4.98
C PRO A 335 1.75 -12.05 -5.83
N SER A 336 1.17 -10.99 -6.39
CA SER A 336 1.97 -9.91 -6.95
C SER A 336 2.56 -9.08 -5.81
N CYS A 337 3.88 -8.95 -5.75
CA CYS A 337 4.57 -8.05 -4.82
C CYS A 337 4.51 -6.62 -5.38
N ARG A 338 4.23 -5.63 -4.54
CA ARG A 338 3.97 -4.24 -4.92
C ARG A 338 5.04 -3.28 -4.44
N THR A 339 5.44 -3.40 -3.20
CA THR A 339 6.34 -2.49 -2.50
C THR A 339 7.15 -3.26 -1.48
N ALA A 340 8.28 -2.71 -1.03
CA ALA A 340 9.09 -3.29 0.03
C ALA A 340 9.69 -2.23 0.95
N ALA A 341 10.16 -2.66 2.12
CA ALA A 341 10.96 -1.82 3.02
C ALA A 341 12.06 -2.65 3.69
N ILE A 342 13.21 -2.01 3.93
CA ILE A 342 14.31 -2.52 4.74
C ILE A 342 14.38 -1.61 5.97
N ILE A 343 14.14 -2.16 7.14
CA ILE A 343 13.98 -1.41 8.39
C ILE A 343 14.98 -1.92 9.43
N PRO A 344 16.11 -1.24 9.62
CA PRO A 344 17.04 -1.55 10.69
C PRO A 344 16.44 -1.23 12.07
N LEU A 345 16.45 -2.19 12.98
CA LEU A 345 15.92 -2.09 14.34
C LEU A 345 16.96 -2.62 15.34
N GLY A 346 17.86 -1.75 15.78
CA GLY A 346 18.98 -2.13 16.66
C GLY A 346 19.98 -3.06 15.96
N SER A 347 20.08 -4.30 16.44
CA SER A 347 20.93 -5.34 15.81
C SER A 347 20.23 -6.13 14.73
N ASP A 348 18.91 -6.00 14.64
CA ASP A 348 18.07 -6.77 13.72
C ASP A 348 17.61 -5.91 12.54
N THR A 349 17.21 -6.56 11.47
CA THR A 349 16.60 -5.90 10.32
C THR A 349 15.25 -6.54 10.05
N LEU A 350 14.23 -5.72 9.92
CA LEU A 350 12.91 -6.13 9.46
C LEU A 350 12.80 -5.86 7.96
N TYR A 351 12.50 -6.87 7.19
CA TYR A 351 12.16 -6.77 5.77
C TYR A 351 10.65 -6.90 5.62
N LEU A 352 10.03 -5.95 4.92
CA LEU A 352 8.59 -5.95 4.66
C LEU A 352 8.33 -5.99 3.16
N VAL A 353 7.25 -6.67 2.77
CA VAL A 353 6.76 -6.72 1.39
C VAL A 353 5.25 -6.56 1.36
N GLY A 354 4.78 -5.52 0.70
CA GLY A 354 3.38 -5.32 0.38
C GLY A 354 2.98 -6.12 -0.85
N THR A 355 1.89 -6.84 -0.77
CA THR A 355 1.40 -7.74 -1.83
C THR A 355 -0.07 -7.53 -2.13
N THR A 356 -0.57 -8.21 -3.17
CA THR A 356 -2.01 -8.24 -3.50
C THR A 356 -2.87 -9.03 -2.49
N VAL A 357 -2.25 -9.67 -1.49
CA VAL A 357 -2.94 -10.46 -0.46
C VAL A 357 -2.49 -10.12 0.95
N GLY A 358 -2.02 -8.90 1.18
CA GLY A 358 -1.62 -8.39 2.48
C GLY A 358 -0.15 -8.00 2.58
N LEU A 359 0.26 -7.70 3.80
CA LEU A 359 1.63 -7.39 4.19
C LEU A 359 2.34 -8.66 4.67
N PHE A 360 3.58 -8.84 4.25
CA PHE A 360 4.44 -9.91 4.72
C PHE A 360 5.76 -9.36 5.23
N GLY A 361 6.34 -10.03 6.22
CA GLY A 361 7.61 -9.65 6.80
C GLY A 361 8.49 -10.83 7.16
N THR A 362 9.80 -10.56 7.28
CA THR A 362 10.80 -11.49 7.82
C THR A 362 11.95 -10.70 8.45
N SER A 363 12.64 -11.31 9.38
CA SER A 363 13.93 -10.78 9.90
C SER A 363 15.14 -11.54 9.37
N ASN A 364 14.94 -12.54 8.51
CA ASN A 364 16.02 -13.35 7.97
C ASN A 364 15.79 -13.66 6.48
N LEU A 365 16.69 -13.19 5.63
CA LEU A 365 16.72 -13.53 4.21
C LEU A 365 17.64 -14.73 3.99
N ASP A 366 17.08 -15.89 3.65
CA ASP A 366 17.79 -17.15 3.39
C ASP A 366 17.65 -17.59 1.91
N GLY A 367 17.91 -16.65 1.00
CA GLY A 367 17.80 -16.92 -0.42
C GLY A 367 16.40 -17.41 -0.81
N GLU A 368 16.34 -18.44 -1.64
CA GLU A 368 15.07 -19.05 -2.06
C GLU A 368 14.32 -19.78 -0.92
N ASN A 369 14.95 -19.99 0.24
CA ASN A 369 14.32 -20.57 1.43
C ASN A 369 13.76 -19.52 2.38
N THR A 370 13.82 -18.24 2.05
CA THR A 370 13.26 -17.16 2.87
C THR A 370 11.81 -17.46 3.22
N VAL A 371 11.46 -17.33 4.49
CA VAL A 371 10.09 -17.48 4.99
C VAL A 371 9.54 -16.10 5.32
N TRP A 372 8.50 -15.72 4.60
CA TRP A 372 7.73 -14.51 4.82
C TRP A 372 6.48 -14.83 5.62
N GLU A 373 6.26 -14.14 6.72
CA GLU A 373 5.09 -14.27 7.60
C GLU A 373 4.08 -13.16 7.29
N GLN A 374 2.79 -13.48 7.25
CA GLN A 374 1.75 -12.47 7.05
C GLN A 374 1.58 -11.62 8.31
N ILE A 375 1.65 -10.31 8.14
CA ILE A 375 1.51 -9.31 9.20
C ILE A 375 0.11 -8.68 9.12
N GLY A 376 -0.46 -8.36 10.30
CA GLY A 376 -1.72 -7.61 10.37
C GLY A 376 -2.94 -8.37 9.84
N HIS A 377 -2.92 -9.70 9.82
CA HIS A 377 -4.02 -10.52 9.30
C HIS A 377 -5.36 -10.30 10.04
N THR A 378 -5.33 -9.85 11.29
CA THR A 378 -6.53 -9.50 12.07
C THR A 378 -6.90 -8.01 11.98
N THR A 379 -6.00 -7.16 11.48
CA THR A 379 -6.18 -5.71 11.43
C THR A 379 -6.69 -5.26 10.06
N PHE A 380 -5.97 -5.60 8.99
CA PHE A 380 -6.34 -5.23 7.62
C PHE A 380 -6.44 -6.45 6.67
N GLY A 381 -6.14 -7.66 7.18
CA GLY A 381 -6.38 -8.93 6.46
C GLY A 381 -5.55 -9.07 5.19
N ALA A 382 -6.20 -9.58 4.14
CA ALA A 382 -5.63 -9.81 2.83
C ALA A 382 -5.83 -8.63 1.86
N THR A 383 -5.96 -7.41 2.39
CA THR A 383 -6.09 -6.19 1.56
C THR A 383 -4.78 -5.93 0.82
N ILE A 384 -4.89 -5.46 -0.42
CA ILE A 384 -3.71 -5.08 -1.22
C ILE A 384 -2.92 -4.00 -0.47
N VAL A 385 -1.64 -4.25 -0.20
CA VAL A 385 -0.70 -3.27 0.34
C VAL A 385 0.09 -2.69 -0.83
N GLU A 386 -0.23 -1.45 -1.19
CA GLU A 386 0.33 -0.80 -2.38
C GLU A 386 1.59 0.02 -2.07
N TYR A 387 1.70 0.56 -0.85
CA TYR A 387 2.81 1.40 -0.46
C TYR A 387 3.23 1.21 0.99
N ILE A 388 4.54 1.22 1.23
CA ILE A 388 5.16 1.19 2.56
C ILE A 388 6.11 2.36 2.67
N THR A 389 6.05 3.10 3.76
CA THR A 389 7.03 4.15 4.08
C THR A 389 7.42 4.08 5.55
N TYR A 390 8.67 4.44 5.85
CA TYR A 390 9.24 4.34 7.18
C TYR A 390 10.07 5.58 7.52
N ARG A 391 9.89 6.10 8.72
CA ARG A 391 10.68 7.20 9.30
C ARG A 391 11.57 6.66 10.41
N GLN A 392 12.87 6.65 10.13
CA GLN A 392 13.86 6.05 11.04
C GLN A 392 14.01 6.81 12.36
N SER A 393 13.78 8.13 12.37
CA SER A 393 14.03 8.99 13.54
C SER A 393 13.20 8.65 14.77
N ASP A 394 12.00 8.09 14.58
CA ASP A 394 11.06 7.71 15.64
C ASP A 394 10.39 6.34 15.41
N GLY A 395 10.83 5.63 14.38
CA GLY A 395 10.34 4.28 14.08
C GLY A 395 8.96 4.24 13.43
N LEU A 396 8.42 5.34 12.93
CA LEU A 396 7.09 5.37 12.33
C LEU A 396 7.05 4.59 11.02
N LEU A 397 6.33 3.49 11.01
CA LEU A 397 5.95 2.72 9.82
C LEU A 397 4.53 3.10 9.40
N VAL A 398 4.34 3.45 8.13
CA VAL A 398 3.02 3.74 7.55
C VAL A 398 2.79 2.87 6.32
N ILE A 399 1.60 2.30 6.22
CA ILE A 399 1.19 1.37 5.18
C ILE A 399 -0.05 1.92 4.48
N GLY A 400 0.05 2.15 3.19
CA GLY A 400 -1.06 2.52 2.32
C GLY A 400 -1.67 1.28 1.66
N THR A 401 -2.98 1.09 1.82
CA THR A 401 -3.70 -0.02 1.23
C THR A 401 -4.56 0.43 0.04
N PHE A 402 -4.78 -0.49 -0.88
CA PHE A 402 -5.70 -0.27 -2.00
C PHE A 402 -7.06 -0.88 -1.65
N GLY A 403 -7.88 -0.10 -0.92
CA GLY A 403 -9.23 -0.46 -0.55
C GLY A 403 -9.52 -0.61 0.94
N ASN A 404 -8.57 -0.22 1.85
CA ASN A 404 -8.81 -0.28 3.29
C ASN A 404 -8.05 0.82 4.08
N GLY A 405 -7.74 1.96 3.45
CA GLY A 405 -7.14 3.14 4.11
C GLY A 405 -5.67 3.01 4.46
N VAL A 406 -5.25 3.72 5.50
CA VAL A 406 -3.87 3.85 5.97
C VAL A 406 -3.74 3.25 7.36
N TYR A 407 -2.66 2.54 7.61
CA TYR A 407 -2.30 1.98 8.92
C TYR A 407 -0.92 2.46 9.33
N GLN A 408 -0.73 2.69 10.62
CA GLN A 408 0.57 3.10 11.15
C GLN A 408 0.90 2.45 12.48
N ILE A 409 2.21 2.33 12.75
CA ILE A 409 2.77 1.83 14.02
C ILE A 409 4.17 2.41 14.22
N ASN A 410 4.53 2.72 15.47
CA ASN A 410 5.92 3.02 15.81
C ASN A 410 6.64 1.72 16.18
N LEU A 411 7.66 1.37 15.40
CA LEU A 411 8.47 0.18 15.60
C LEU A 411 9.64 0.46 16.54
N THR A 412 9.84 -0.43 17.52
CA THR A 412 10.98 -0.45 18.42
C THR A 412 11.80 -1.73 18.28
N SER A 413 11.15 -2.77 17.80
CA SER A 413 11.73 -4.10 17.60
C SER A 413 11.05 -4.85 16.48
N VAL A 414 11.68 -5.89 15.98
CA VAL A 414 11.11 -6.83 15.00
C VAL A 414 9.84 -7.50 15.54
N GLY A 415 9.80 -7.74 16.86
CA GLY A 415 8.69 -8.37 17.56
C GLY A 415 7.40 -7.55 17.57
N ASP A 416 7.44 -6.26 17.25
CA ASP A 416 6.24 -5.41 17.20
C ASP A 416 5.30 -5.83 16.06
N VAL A 417 5.83 -6.48 15.02
CA VAL A 417 5.05 -6.90 13.84
C VAL A 417 5.23 -8.37 13.47
N LEU A 418 6.43 -8.92 13.57
CA LEU A 418 6.65 -10.35 13.47
C LEU A 418 6.37 -10.91 14.86
N GLY A 419 5.37 -11.73 14.99
CA GLY A 419 5.03 -12.37 16.25
C GLY A 419 6.12 -13.32 16.76
N ILE A 420 7.35 -12.84 16.84
CA ILE A 420 8.38 -13.41 17.71
C ILE A 420 7.97 -13.01 19.12
N ASN A 421 6.81 -13.48 19.54
CA ASN A 421 6.67 -13.83 20.91
C ASN A 421 7.68 -14.95 21.17
N THR A 422 8.89 -14.61 21.57
CA THR A 422 9.60 -15.40 22.56
C THR A 422 8.84 -15.26 23.88
N ILE A 423 7.54 -15.46 23.83
CA ILE A 423 6.87 -16.07 24.94
C ILE A 423 7.41 -17.49 24.86
N ASN A 424 8.17 -17.89 25.90
CA ASN A 424 8.13 -19.24 26.39
C ASN A 424 6.67 -19.56 26.75
N THR A 425 5.75 -19.51 25.79
CA THR A 425 4.54 -20.29 25.84
C THR A 425 5.02 -21.71 25.61
N PRO A 426 4.90 -22.60 26.57
CA PRO A 426 4.97 -23.99 26.26
C PRO A 426 4.00 -24.18 25.09
N SER A 427 4.51 -24.59 23.93
CA SER A 427 3.74 -24.77 22.72
C SER A 427 2.53 -25.61 23.07
N PHE A 428 1.34 -24.98 23.18
CA PHE A 428 0.14 -25.75 23.42
C PHE A 428 -0.18 -26.49 22.13
N GLU A 429 0.18 -27.76 22.13
CA GLU A 429 -0.17 -28.66 21.07
C GLU A 429 -1.35 -29.53 21.49
N PHE A 430 -2.28 -29.71 20.58
CA PHE A 430 -3.32 -30.70 20.75
C PHE A 430 -3.39 -31.61 19.51
N ASN A 431 -3.74 -32.86 19.72
CA ASN A 431 -3.88 -33.84 18.67
C ASN A 431 -5.33 -34.28 18.54
N ILE A 432 -5.73 -34.57 17.29
CA ILE A 432 -7.07 -35.08 16.99
C ILE A 432 -6.89 -36.35 16.16
N PHE A 433 -7.39 -37.44 16.67
CA PHE A 433 -7.30 -38.72 16.00
C PHE A 433 -8.56 -39.60 16.23
N PRO A 434 -8.90 -40.45 15.27
CA PRO A 434 -8.30 -40.51 13.94
C PRO A 434 -8.62 -39.26 13.13
N ASN A 435 -7.68 -38.88 12.25
CA ASN A 435 -7.88 -37.84 11.24
C ASN A 435 -7.28 -38.36 9.94
N PRO A 436 -8.05 -38.68 8.90
CA PRO A 436 -9.52 -38.51 8.77
C PRO A 436 -10.34 -39.45 9.68
N PHE A 437 -11.56 -39.00 10.05
CA PHE A 437 -12.49 -39.70 10.91
C PHE A 437 -13.84 -40.01 10.20
N THR A 438 -14.69 -40.86 10.82
CA THR A 438 -16.07 -41.11 10.35
C THR A 438 -17.11 -40.49 11.26
N ASN A 439 -17.24 -40.94 12.51
CA ASN A 439 -18.26 -40.47 13.43
C ASN A 439 -17.70 -39.75 14.66
N LYS A 440 -16.56 -40.16 15.14
CA LYS A 440 -15.95 -39.65 16.36
C LYS A 440 -14.46 -39.46 16.18
N ALA A 441 -13.90 -38.46 16.85
CA ALA A 441 -12.48 -38.24 16.97
C ALA A 441 -12.16 -37.88 18.44
N ASN A 442 -10.97 -38.23 18.92
CA ASN A 442 -10.47 -37.83 20.22
C ASN A 442 -9.56 -36.62 20.05
N LEU A 443 -9.80 -35.59 20.83
CA LEU A 443 -8.96 -34.44 20.98
C LEU A 443 -8.15 -34.57 22.25
N GLU A 444 -6.82 -34.62 22.15
CA GLU A 444 -5.91 -34.79 23.27
C GLU A 444 -4.94 -33.59 23.35
N PHE A 445 -4.73 -33.09 24.57
CA PHE A 445 -3.85 -31.96 24.84
C PHE A 445 -3.34 -31.99 26.29
N THR A 446 -2.26 -31.26 26.53
CA THR A 446 -1.66 -31.13 27.87
C THR A 446 -1.70 -29.67 28.30
N LEU A 447 -2.21 -29.41 29.51
CA LEU A 447 -2.26 -28.07 30.10
C LEU A 447 -1.17 -27.91 31.16
N THR A 448 -0.51 -26.76 31.17
CA THR A 448 0.44 -26.38 32.22
C THR A 448 -0.23 -25.93 33.51
N LYS A 449 -1.48 -25.46 33.42
CA LYS A 449 -2.37 -25.12 34.54
C LYS A 449 -3.82 -25.39 34.17
N SER A 450 -4.67 -25.55 35.20
CA SER A 450 -6.12 -25.77 34.95
C SER A 450 -6.73 -24.59 34.21
N SER A 451 -7.59 -24.86 33.21
CA SER A 451 -8.22 -23.83 32.37
C SER A 451 -9.65 -24.21 32.00
N ILE A 452 -10.51 -23.20 31.86
CA ILE A 452 -11.89 -23.40 31.40
C ILE A 452 -11.97 -23.08 29.93
N THR A 453 -12.21 -24.07 29.08
CA THR A 453 -12.33 -23.87 27.65
C THR A 453 -13.49 -24.61 27.02
N GLY A 454 -13.95 -24.16 25.86
CA GLY A 454 -14.88 -24.83 24.99
C GLY A 454 -14.24 -25.17 23.66
N VAL A 455 -14.80 -26.17 22.99
CA VAL A 455 -14.38 -26.53 21.64
C VAL A 455 -15.38 -25.96 20.65
N LEU A 456 -14.86 -25.25 19.63
CA LEU A 456 -15.63 -24.77 18.47
C LEU A 456 -15.21 -25.55 17.23
N ILE A 457 -16.16 -25.90 16.39
CA ILE A 457 -15.90 -26.54 15.10
C ILE A 457 -16.47 -25.66 14.00
N TYR A 458 -15.65 -25.33 13.06
CA TYR A 458 -15.99 -24.49 11.91
C TYR A 458 -15.97 -25.32 10.63
N ASP A 459 -16.79 -24.96 9.67
CA ASP A 459 -16.69 -25.46 8.29
C ASP A 459 -15.61 -24.67 7.51
N GLU A 460 -15.40 -25.01 6.24
CA GLU A 460 -14.45 -24.37 5.33
C GLU A 460 -14.75 -22.89 5.05
N LEU A 461 -15.97 -22.42 5.35
CA LEU A 461 -16.38 -21.01 5.21
C LEU A 461 -16.29 -20.24 6.54
N GLY A 462 -15.71 -20.84 7.58
CA GLY A 462 -15.57 -20.21 8.91
C GLY A 462 -16.87 -20.15 9.73
N ARG A 463 -17.95 -20.84 9.33
CA ARG A 463 -19.20 -20.88 10.07
C ARG A 463 -19.10 -21.92 11.19
N ILE A 464 -19.54 -21.56 12.40
CA ILE A 464 -19.61 -22.49 13.52
C ILE A 464 -20.68 -23.55 13.21
N VAL A 465 -20.24 -24.81 13.03
CA VAL A 465 -21.13 -25.96 12.80
C VAL A 465 -21.38 -26.76 14.07
N LYS A 466 -20.49 -26.65 15.07
CA LYS A 466 -20.65 -27.25 16.36
C LYS A 466 -19.97 -26.48 17.47
N LYS A 467 -20.61 -26.40 18.64
CA LYS A 467 -20.09 -25.77 19.85
C LYS A 467 -20.27 -26.70 21.02
N MET A 468 -19.17 -27.06 21.66
CA MET A 468 -19.20 -27.82 22.91
C MET A 468 -19.25 -26.88 24.11
N LYS A 469 -19.92 -27.30 25.20
CA LYS A 469 -19.97 -26.48 26.42
C LYS A 469 -18.56 -26.27 26.99
N LYS A 470 -18.36 -25.13 27.64
CA LYS A 470 -17.14 -24.87 28.39
C LYS A 470 -17.02 -25.89 29.53
N ILE A 471 -15.86 -26.51 29.62
CA ILE A 471 -15.49 -27.52 30.63
C ILE A 471 -14.22 -27.05 31.30
N GLU A 472 -14.09 -27.29 32.57
CA GLU A 472 -12.86 -27.10 33.30
C GLU A 472 -11.94 -28.31 33.05
N PHE A 473 -10.79 -28.08 32.47
CA PHE A 473 -9.71 -29.05 32.27
C PHE A 473 -8.62 -28.83 33.30
N LYS A 474 -8.11 -29.93 33.85
CA LYS A 474 -7.07 -29.90 34.89
C LYS A 474 -5.70 -29.78 34.28
N GLN A 475 -4.74 -29.30 35.08
CA GLN A 475 -3.31 -29.38 34.73
C GLN A 475 -2.92 -30.80 34.38
N GLY A 476 -2.08 -31.00 33.37
CA GLY A 476 -1.65 -32.29 32.84
C GLY A 476 -2.42 -32.70 31.58
N SER A 477 -2.35 -33.97 31.22
CA SER A 477 -2.96 -34.52 30.01
C SER A 477 -4.47 -34.58 30.13
N ASN A 478 -5.15 -34.12 29.09
CA ASN A 478 -6.61 -34.11 28.97
C ASN A 478 -7.01 -34.76 27.64
N SER A 479 -8.16 -35.43 27.64
CA SER A 479 -8.74 -36.01 26.44
C SER A 479 -10.25 -35.76 26.43
N ILE A 480 -10.79 -35.41 25.25
CA ILE A 480 -12.21 -35.23 25.03
C ILE A 480 -12.64 -35.88 23.71
N GLN A 481 -13.73 -36.64 23.75
CA GLN A 481 -14.30 -37.22 22.56
C GLN A 481 -15.19 -36.20 21.84
N LEU A 482 -14.87 -35.94 20.60
CA LEU A 482 -15.65 -35.11 19.69
C LEU A 482 -16.71 -36.04 19.02
N ASP A 483 -17.96 -35.89 19.38
CA ASP A 483 -19.07 -36.54 18.68
C ASP A 483 -19.53 -35.60 17.54
N ILE A 484 -19.14 -35.95 16.32
CA ILE A 484 -19.31 -35.16 15.10
C ILE A 484 -19.92 -36.02 13.98
N ALA A 485 -20.69 -37.03 14.37
CA ALA A 485 -21.38 -37.94 13.44
C ALA A 485 -22.36 -37.21 12.50
N ASP A 486 -22.97 -36.14 12.99
CA ASP A 486 -23.95 -35.29 12.29
C ASP A 486 -23.39 -34.38 11.22
N LEU A 487 -22.06 -34.20 11.17
CA LEU A 487 -21.42 -33.41 10.12
C LEU A 487 -21.38 -34.17 8.79
N LYS A 488 -21.42 -33.45 7.67
CA LYS A 488 -21.22 -34.02 6.33
C LYS A 488 -19.74 -34.33 6.08
N SER A 489 -19.46 -35.18 5.08
CA SER A 489 -18.08 -35.39 4.63
C SER A 489 -17.50 -34.06 4.13
N GLY A 490 -16.27 -33.72 4.56
CA GLY A 490 -15.64 -32.44 4.25
C GLY A 490 -14.50 -32.08 5.19
N ILE A 491 -13.99 -30.89 4.98
CA ILE A 491 -12.92 -30.28 5.81
C ILE A 491 -13.56 -29.44 6.89
N TYR A 492 -13.04 -29.53 8.10
CA TYR A 492 -13.47 -28.76 9.27
C TYR A 492 -12.26 -28.28 10.07
N PHE A 493 -12.46 -27.27 10.89
CA PHE A 493 -11.44 -26.71 11.78
C PHE A 493 -11.92 -26.76 13.23
N VAL A 494 -11.16 -27.43 14.08
CA VAL A 494 -11.41 -27.50 15.52
C VAL A 494 -10.59 -26.44 16.22
N SER A 495 -11.23 -25.61 17.02
CA SER A 495 -10.60 -24.50 17.72
C SER A 495 -10.84 -24.60 19.24
N LEU A 496 -9.77 -24.37 20.01
CA LEU A 496 -9.79 -24.21 21.45
C LEU A 496 -9.29 -22.82 21.83
N ASN A 497 -9.93 -22.21 22.82
CA ASN A 497 -9.44 -20.97 23.42
C ASN A 497 -8.84 -21.27 24.79
N ILE A 498 -7.53 -21.20 24.92
CA ILE A 498 -6.81 -21.43 26.16
C ILE A 498 -6.24 -20.07 26.61
N GLU A 499 -6.74 -19.56 27.74
CA GLU A 499 -6.24 -18.29 28.33
C GLU A 499 -6.32 -17.05 27.44
N GLY A 500 -7.27 -17.03 26.52
CA GLY A 500 -7.43 -15.94 25.56
C GLY A 500 -6.79 -16.19 24.20
N GLU A 501 -5.90 -17.18 24.10
CA GLU A 501 -5.30 -17.59 22.84
C GLU A 501 -6.12 -18.66 22.15
N VAL A 502 -6.24 -18.57 20.83
CA VAL A 502 -7.04 -19.48 20.00
C VAL A 502 -6.13 -20.39 19.21
N PHE A 503 -6.23 -21.69 19.48
CA PHE A 503 -5.48 -22.73 18.77
C PHE A 503 -6.42 -23.50 17.84
N THR A 504 -6.04 -23.68 16.59
CA THR A 504 -6.90 -24.29 15.58
C THR A 504 -6.18 -25.41 14.85
N LYS A 505 -6.89 -26.53 14.58
CA LYS A 505 -6.37 -27.67 13.81
C LYS A 505 -7.40 -28.19 12.82
N GLN A 506 -6.94 -28.50 11.62
CA GLN A 506 -7.77 -29.05 10.55
C GLN A 506 -8.10 -30.52 10.81
N ILE A 507 -9.35 -30.89 10.55
CA ILE A 507 -9.83 -32.27 10.55
C ILE A 507 -10.59 -32.59 9.28
N ILE A 508 -10.58 -33.87 8.87
CA ILE A 508 -11.22 -34.34 7.66
C ILE A 508 -12.25 -35.42 8.03
N LYS A 509 -13.52 -35.20 7.68
CA LYS A 509 -14.57 -36.19 7.80
C LYS A 509 -14.74 -36.94 6.47
N LYS A 510 -14.69 -38.29 6.54
CA LYS A 510 -14.98 -39.18 5.41
C LYS A 510 -16.47 -39.37 5.21
#